data_fa9639e5be0c64842fb18a91c68ec01d
#
_entry.id   fa9639e5be0c64842fb18a91c68ec01d
#
_cell.length_a   1.000
_cell.length_b   1.000
_cell.length_c   1.000
_cell.angle_alpha   90.00
_cell.angle_beta   90.00
_cell.angle_gamma   90.00
#
_symmetry.space_group_name_H-M   'P 1'
#
loop_
_entity.id
_entity.type
_entity.pdbx_description
1 polymer ?
#
loop_
_entity_poly.entity_id
_entity_poly.type
_entity_poly.pdbx_seq_one_letter_code
_entity_poly.pdbx_strand_id
1 'polypeptide(L)'
;MITEQEVKDLLHRGGYIADETISTAVFLALRMEKPILIEGPPGVGKTGLAKTLSEVMDFPLVRLQCYEGIDEGKALYDWEYGKQLLYTQLLRTQLDNYLSVSADLREAVERLSAEESLFFSRNFLVQRPILRSFLSEKRSLLLIDEIDRSGDEFEALLLECLSDFQVSIPELGVIEAHLKPLVILTSNGTRLISDALRRRCLYLYIGYPEFDREVAIVRARFPELCESLAIQMVEFVRKARDLNLRKPPSVSETIDWAHVLSILHTTRLTPEVVATTVGAIAKHQVDLQQVTDLAVQELR
;
A
#
# COMPACT_ATOMS: atom_id res chain seq x y z
N MET A 1 26.38 -0.61 -5.71
CA MET A 1 25.53 -0.19 -4.55
C MET A 1 24.78 1.03 -5.00
N ILE A 2 23.46 1.04 -4.84
CA ILE A 2 22.62 2.18 -5.25
C ILE A 2 22.97 3.44 -4.43
N THR A 3 22.97 4.59 -5.06
CA THR A 3 23.16 5.92 -4.44
C THR A 3 21.81 6.62 -4.28
N GLU A 4 21.78 7.69 -3.48
CA GLU A 4 20.57 8.50 -3.32
C GLU A 4 20.11 9.12 -4.65
N GLN A 5 21.05 9.62 -5.46
CA GLN A 5 20.77 10.20 -6.77
C GLN A 5 20.19 9.15 -7.74
N GLU A 6 20.72 7.94 -7.73
CA GLU A 6 20.17 6.85 -8.55
C GLU A 6 18.75 6.48 -8.14
N VAL A 7 18.41 6.53 -6.84
CA VAL A 7 17.02 6.35 -6.36
C VAL A 7 16.11 7.42 -6.92
N LYS A 8 16.54 8.69 -6.87
CA LYS A 8 15.78 9.82 -7.42
C LYS A 8 15.54 9.66 -8.92
N ASP A 9 16.58 9.32 -9.67
CA ASP A 9 16.52 9.13 -11.12
C ASP A 9 15.63 7.93 -11.51
N LEU A 10 15.67 6.85 -10.71
CA LEU A 10 14.80 5.70 -10.88
C LEU A 10 13.32 6.07 -10.68
N LEU A 11 13.00 6.79 -9.60
CA LEU A 11 11.65 7.25 -9.33
C LEU A 11 11.13 8.17 -10.44
N HIS A 12 11.95 9.11 -10.91
CA HIS A 12 11.59 9.99 -12.02
C HIS A 12 11.33 9.21 -13.32
N ARG A 13 12.15 8.21 -13.64
CA ARG A 13 11.91 7.32 -14.80
C ARG A 13 10.61 6.54 -14.68
N GLY A 14 10.22 6.16 -13.47
CA GLY A 14 8.93 5.55 -13.17
C GLY A 14 7.76 6.53 -13.13
N GLY A 15 7.98 7.82 -13.45
CA GLY A 15 6.93 8.86 -13.45
C GLY A 15 6.55 9.38 -12.06
N TYR A 16 7.36 9.10 -11.03
CA TYR A 16 7.17 9.65 -9.69
C TYR A 16 8.16 10.80 -9.43
N ILE A 17 7.65 12.02 -9.33
CA ILE A 17 8.48 13.22 -9.08
C ILE A 17 8.83 13.29 -7.59
N ALA A 18 9.98 12.73 -7.23
CA ALA A 18 10.48 12.71 -5.86
C ALA A 18 11.30 13.97 -5.55
N ASP A 19 11.15 14.50 -4.32
CA ASP A 19 12.09 15.46 -3.75
C ASP A 19 13.27 14.74 -3.06
N GLU A 20 14.21 15.52 -2.53
CA GLU A 20 15.38 14.98 -1.83
C GLU A 20 14.99 14.18 -0.57
N THR A 21 13.99 14.66 0.18
CA THR A 21 13.54 13.99 1.41
C THR A 21 13.02 12.59 1.12
N ILE A 22 12.20 12.44 0.06
CA ILE A 22 11.68 11.14 -0.37
C ILE A 22 12.81 10.23 -0.84
N SER A 23 13.71 10.76 -1.68
CA SER A 23 14.83 9.99 -2.23
C SER A 23 15.77 9.49 -1.15
N THR A 24 16.09 10.36 -0.18
CA THR A 24 16.93 10.02 0.98
C THR A 24 16.25 8.97 1.87
N ALA A 25 14.95 9.14 2.17
CA ALA A 25 14.23 8.17 3.01
C ALA A 25 14.21 6.78 2.37
N VAL A 26 13.94 6.69 1.07
CA VAL A 26 13.97 5.43 0.31
C VAL A 26 15.37 4.83 0.28
N PHE A 27 16.40 5.65 -0.01
CA PHE A 27 17.78 5.21 0.00
C PHE A 27 18.19 4.62 1.36
N LEU A 28 17.87 5.33 2.46
CA LEU A 28 18.17 4.87 3.81
C LEU A 28 17.43 3.57 4.15
N ALA A 29 16.17 3.44 3.77
CA ALA A 29 15.40 2.22 4.00
C ALA A 29 16.00 1.00 3.27
N LEU A 30 16.44 1.18 2.04
CA LEU A 30 17.11 0.14 1.26
C LEU A 30 18.46 -0.27 1.89
N ARG A 31 19.21 0.69 2.43
CA ARG A 31 20.54 0.46 3.04
C ARG A 31 20.47 -0.11 4.45
N MET A 32 19.52 0.34 5.25
CA MET A 32 19.35 -0.06 6.65
C MET A 32 18.43 -1.28 6.79
N GLU A 33 17.77 -1.69 5.71
CA GLU A 33 16.74 -2.75 5.72
C GLU A 33 15.63 -2.46 6.75
N LYS A 34 15.27 -1.17 6.89
CA LYS A 34 14.22 -0.72 7.80
C LYS A 34 12.93 -0.40 7.07
N PRO A 35 11.76 -0.68 7.66
CA PRO A 35 10.48 -0.21 7.16
C PRO A 35 10.43 1.32 7.07
N ILE A 36 9.64 1.85 6.12
CA ILE A 36 9.29 3.28 6.04
C ILE A 36 7.84 3.44 6.46
N LEU A 37 7.57 4.32 7.42
CA LEU A 37 6.23 4.81 7.73
C LEU A 37 6.02 6.13 7.01
N ILE A 38 5.13 6.13 6.01
CA ILE A 38 4.79 7.31 5.22
C ILE A 38 3.46 7.87 5.72
N GLU A 39 3.49 9.07 6.28
CA GLU A 39 2.32 9.76 6.78
C GLU A 39 2.03 11.02 5.95
N GLY A 40 0.77 11.40 5.83
CA GLY A 40 0.36 12.61 5.11
C GLY A 40 -1.08 12.57 4.64
N PRO A 41 -1.60 13.67 4.07
CA PRO A 41 -2.98 13.74 3.61
C PRO A 41 -3.31 12.65 2.57
N PRO A 42 -4.59 12.26 2.41
CA PRO A 42 -4.99 11.36 1.34
C PRO A 42 -4.70 11.98 -0.03
N GLY A 43 -4.36 11.13 -1.00
CA GLY A 43 -4.17 11.55 -2.40
C GLY A 43 -2.88 12.31 -2.71
N VAL A 44 -1.88 12.35 -1.79
CA VAL A 44 -0.56 12.99 -2.04
C VAL A 44 0.46 12.05 -2.72
N GLY A 45 0.08 10.80 -3.01
CA GLY A 45 0.95 9.87 -3.75
C GLY A 45 1.71 8.86 -2.89
N LYS A 46 1.34 8.63 -1.60
CA LYS A 46 1.98 7.63 -0.70
C LYS A 46 2.01 6.21 -1.29
N THR A 47 0.85 5.70 -1.67
CA THR A 47 0.70 4.39 -2.33
C THR A 47 1.36 4.38 -3.72
N GLY A 48 1.36 5.54 -4.40
CA GLY A 48 2.03 5.73 -5.69
C GLY A 48 3.54 5.51 -5.61
N LEU A 49 4.18 6.03 -4.56
CA LEU A 49 5.61 5.82 -4.30
C LEU A 49 5.96 4.32 -4.22
N ALA A 50 5.18 3.54 -3.44
CA ALA A 50 5.39 2.11 -3.30
C ALA A 50 5.23 1.36 -4.63
N LYS A 51 4.21 1.69 -5.42
CA LYS A 51 3.99 1.08 -6.75
C LYS A 51 5.14 1.39 -7.70
N THR A 52 5.54 2.66 -7.81
CA THR A 52 6.66 3.06 -8.66
C THR A 52 7.95 2.38 -8.25
N LEU A 53 8.25 2.32 -6.93
CA LEU A 53 9.44 1.60 -6.44
C LEU A 53 9.42 0.12 -6.81
N SER A 54 8.28 -0.55 -6.67
CA SER A 54 8.11 -1.95 -7.08
C SER A 54 8.45 -2.14 -8.56
N GLU A 55 7.96 -1.27 -9.44
CA GLU A 55 8.18 -1.34 -10.89
C GLU A 55 9.64 -1.06 -11.26
N VAL A 56 10.22 0.05 -10.76
CA VAL A 56 11.57 0.47 -11.16
C VAL A 56 12.68 -0.38 -10.55
N MET A 57 12.42 -1.07 -9.43
CA MET A 57 13.36 -1.95 -8.75
C MET A 57 13.16 -3.44 -9.10
N ASP A 58 12.17 -3.77 -9.92
CA ASP A 58 11.73 -5.16 -10.21
C ASP A 58 11.45 -5.97 -8.93
N PHE A 59 10.84 -5.32 -7.93
CA PHE A 59 10.41 -5.98 -6.69
C PHE A 59 8.94 -6.39 -6.81
N PRO A 60 8.58 -7.69 -6.68
CA PRO A 60 7.19 -8.10 -6.64
C PRO A 60 6.41 -7.32 -5.58
N LEU A 61 5.33 -6.62 -6.00
CA LEU A 61 4.48 -5.88 -5.09
C LEU A 61 3.53 -6.81 -4.37
N VAL A 62 3.62 -6.83 -3.05
CA VAL A 62 2.67 -7.50 -2.17
C VAL A 62 1.95 -6.43 -1.36
N ARG A 63 0.64 -6.26 -1.60
CA ARG A 63 -0.16 -5.23 -0.92
C ARG A 63 -1.08 -5.85 0.13
N LEU A 64 -1.06 -5.28 1.32
CA LEU A 64 -2.00 -5.50 2.41
C LEU A 64 -2.75 -4.21 2.68
N GLN A 65 -4.04 -4.16 2.36
CA GLN A 65 -4.90 -3.04 2.69
C GLN A 65 -5.44 -3.21 4.10
N CYS A 66 -5.14 -2.27 5.00
CA CYS A 66 -5.67 -2.29 6.35
C CYS A 66 -7.11 -1.80 6.41
N TYR A 67 -7.88 -2.37 7.31
CA TYR A 67 -9.25 -2.00 7.64
C TYR A 67 -9.56 -2.43 9.08
N GLU A 68 -10.63 -1.91 9.65
CA GLU A 68 -11.05 -2.24 11.00
C GLU A 68 -11.36 -3.74 11.14
N GLY A 69 -10.76 -4.40 12.14
CA GLY A 69 -10.91 -5.84 12.35
C GLY A 69 -10.04 -6.72 11.44
N ILE A 70 -8.97 -6.17 10.85
CA ILE A 70 -7.93 -7.00 10.23
C ILE A 70 -7.21 -7.80 11.31
N ASP A 71 -6.97 -9.08 11.04
CA ASP A 71 -6.39 -10.05 11.96
C ASP A 71 -5.23 -10.84 11.32
N GLU A 72 -4.62 -11.72 12.11
CA GLU A 72 -3.54 -12.59 11.67
C GLU A 72 -3.95 -13.47 10.49
N GLY A 73 -5.14 -14.08 10.53
CA GLY A 73 -5.64 -14.97 9.48
C GLY A 73 -5.81 -14.29 8.13
N LYS A 74 -5.98 -12.94 8.11
CA LYS A 74 -6.09 -12.16 6.87
C LYS A 74 -4.76 -11.57 6.41
N ALA A 75 -3.83 -11.35 7.32
CA ALA A 75 -2.58 -10.67 7.04
C ALA A 75 -1.39 -11.62 6.90
N LEU A 76 -1.34 -12.67 7.70
CA LEU A 76 -0.17 -13.53 7.84
C LEU A 76 -0.36 -14.89 7.18
N TYR A 77 -1.25 -15.72 7.70
CA TYR A 77 -1.56 -17.04 7.14
C TYR A 77 -2.96 -17.49 7.53
N ASP A 78 -3.43 -18.53 6.86
CA ASP A 78 -4.67 -19.22 7.18
C ASP A 78 -4.52 -20.70 6.79
N TRP A 79 -5.34 -21.58 7.37
CA TRP A 79 -5.36 -22.98 7.00
C TRP A 79 -6.48 -23.26 5.99
N GLU A 80 -6.19 -24.07 4.97
CA GLU A 80 -7.13 -24.44 3.93
C GLU A 80 -8.06 -25.58 4.40
N TYR A 81 -8.85 -25.29 5.45
CA TYR A 81 -9.72 -26.27 6.11
C TYR A 81 -10.64 -27.06 5.15
N GLY A 82 -11.14 -26.40 4.11
CA GLY A 82 -11.96 -27.07 3.09
C GLY A 82 -11.21 -28.18 2.36
N LYS A 83 -9.94 -27.95 2.05
CA LYS A 83 -9.06 -28.93 1.43
C LYS A 83 -8.67 -30.03 2.40
N GLN A 84 -8.37 -29.70 3.66
CA GLN A 84 -8.12 -30.68 4.71
C GLN A 84 -9.33 -31.62 4.88
N LEU A 85 -10.54 -31.07 4.95
CA LEU A 85 -11.77 -31.89 5.06
C LEU A 85 -11.97 -32.78 3.85
N LEU A 86 -11.76 -32.29 2.64
CA LEU A 86 -11.85 -33.11 1.42
C LEU A 86 -10.86 -34.26 1.44
N TYR A 87 -9.59 -33.99 1.80
CA TYR A 87 -8.57 -35.03 1.90
C TYR A 87 -8.92 -36.06 2.99
N THR A 88 -9.41 -35.60 4.14
CA THR A 88 -9.89 -36.49 5.20
C THR A 88 -10.99 -37.41 4.71
N GLN A 89 -11.96 -36.92 3.93
CA GLN A 89 -13.03 -37.72 3.35
C GLN A 89 -12.50 -38.74 2.32
N LEU A 90 -11.58 -38.33 1.46
CA LEU A 90 -10.98 -39.22 0.46
C LEU A 90 -10.13 -40.33 1.10
N LEU A 91 -9.44 -40.01 2.18
CA LEU A 91 -8.59 -40.96 2.91
C LEU A 91 -9.34 -41.82 3.92
N ARG A 92 -10.62 -41.53 4.20
CA ARG A 92 -11.41 -42.21 5.23
C ARG A 92 -11.39 -43.75 5.08
N THR A 93 -11.59 -44.24 3.87
CA THR A 93 -11.57 -45.68 3.60
C THR A 93 -10.19 -46.33 3.85
N GLN A 94 -9.13 -45.56 3.59
CA GLN A 94 -7.76 -46.00 3.86
C GLN A 94 -7.46 -45.96 5.36
N LEU A 95 -7.88 -44.91 6.07
CA LEU A 95 -7.75 -44.76 7.52
C LEU A 95 -8.53 -45.87 8.26
N ASP A 96 -9.74 -46.22 7.83
CA ASP A 96 -10.53 -47.34 8.41
C ASP A 96 -9.77 -48.67 8.25
N ASN A 97 -9.11 -48.92 7.13
CA ASN A 97 -8.27 -50.08 6.90
C ASN A 97 -7.01 -50.06 7.79
N TYR A 98 -6.36 -48.90 7.94
CA TYR A 98 -5.18 -48.76 8.81
C TYR A 98 -5.51 -48.96 10.29
N LEU A 99 -6.63 -48.39 10.77
CA LEU A 99 -7.07 -48.53 12.16
C LEU A 99 -7.53 -49.98 12.50
N SER A 100 -8.11 -50.66 11.54
CA SER A 100 -8.55 -52.08 11.75
C SER A 100 -7.39 -53.05 11.89
N VAL A 101 -6.18 -52.69 11.46
CA VAL A 101 -4.97 -53.55 11.56
C VAL A 101 -4.15 -53.21 12.82
N SER A 102 -4.44 -52.12 13.52
CA SER A 102 -3.69 -51.71 14.72
C SER A 102 -4.10 -52.54 15.92
N ALA A 103 -3.15 -53.28 16.51
CA ALA A 103 -3.38 -54.16 17.64
C ALA A 103 -3.43 -53.41 18.99
N ASP A 104 -2.97 -52.14 19.05
CA ASP A 104 -2.93 -51.33 20.27
C ASP A 104 -3.38 -49.88 19.98
N LEU A 105 -4.14 -49.34 20.94
CA LEU A 105 -4.63 -47.95 20.90
C LEU A 105 -3.49 -46.94 20.79
N ARG A 106 -2.34 -47.21 21.41
CA ARG A 106 -1.15 -46.31 21.32
C ARG A 106 -0.62 -46.23 19.91
N GLU A 107 -0.47 -47.35 19.23
CA GLU A 107 -0.01 -47.41 17.85
C GLU A 107 -0.98 -46.71 16.90
N ALA A 108 -2.29 -46.82 17.14
CA ALA A 108 -3.31 -46.09 16.38
C ALA A 108 -3.19 -44.56 16.58
N VAL A 109 -2.96 -44.09 17.83
CA VAL A 109 -2.77 -42.67 18.15
C VAL A 109 -1.48 -42.14 17.54
N GLU A 110 -0.37 -42.86 17.61
CA GLU A 110 0.92 -42.44 17.00
C GLU A 110 0.78 -42.31 15.47
N ARG A 111 0.08 -43.25 14.83
CA ARG A 111 -0.20 -43.17 13.39
C ARG A 111 -1.10 -41.98 13.02
N LEU A 112 -2.16 -41.74 13.78
CA LEU A 112 -3.04 -40.59 13.60
C LEU A 112 -2.28 -39.28 13.78
N SER A 113 -1.41 -39.19 14.79
CA SER A 113 -0.58 -38.00 15.01
C SER A 113 0.42 -37.72 13.86
N ALA A 114 0.94 -38.78 13.24
CA ALA A 114 1.76 -38.67 12.05
C ALA A 114 0.95 -38.15 10.84
N GLU A 115 -0.32 -38.58 10.72
CA GLU A 115 -1.25 -38.07 9.69
C GLU A 115 -1.69 -36.62 9.96
N GLU A 116 -1.90 -36.21 11.23
CA GLU A 116 -2.19 -34.83 11.60
C GLU A 116 -1.11 -33.87 11.10
N SER A 117 0.16 -34.25 11.18
CA SER A 117 1.28 -33.46 10.70
C SER A 117 1.22 -33.18 9.18
N LEU A 118 0.55 -34.04 8.40
CA LEU A 118 0.34 -33.83 6.97
C LEU A 118 -0.67 -32.69 6.70
N PHE A 119 -1.75 -32.64 7.50
CA PHE A 119 -2.81 -31.62 7.32
C PHE A 119 -2.37 -30.23 7.74
N PHE A 120 -1.42 -30.12 8.67
CA PHE A 120 -0.78 -28.87 9.08
C PHE A 120 0.58 -28.68 8.41
N SER A 121 0.71 -29.11 7.16
CA SER A 121 1.89 -28.90 6.34
C SER A 121 1.77 -27.67 5.46
N ARG A 122 2.89 -27.24 4.87
CA ARG A 122 2.93 -26.10 3.92
C ARG A 122 1.96 -26.26 2.74
N ASN A 123 1.51 -27.49 2.42
CA ASN A 123 0.56 -27.78 1.33
C ASN A 123 -0.87 -27.28 1.61
N PHE A 124 -1.21 -27.08 2.88
CA PHE A 124 -2.51 -26.59 3.32
C PHE A 124 -2.44 -25.17 3.89
N LEU A 125 -1.26 -24.55 3.84
CA LEU A 125 -1.04 -23.20 4.32
C LEU A 125 -1.41 -22.18 3.23
N VAL A 126 -2.39 -21.35 3.51
CA VAL A 126 -2.73 -20.19 2.67
C VAL A 126 -1.80 -19.04 3.04
N GLN A 127 -0.87 -18.72 2.15
CA GLN A 127 0.04 -17.60 2.35
C GLN A 127 -0.70 -16.27 2.16
N ARG A 128 -0.93 -15.54 3.23
CA ARG A 128 -1.46 -14.19 3.21
C ARG A 128 -0.34 -13.18 2.90
N PRO A 129 -0.63 -11.88 2.68
CA PRO A 129 0.36 -10.93 2.15
C PRO A 129 1.70 -10.89 2.88
N ILE A 130 1.73 -10.90 4.22
CA ILE A 130 3.00 -10.82 4.98
C ILE A 130 3.83 -12.08 4.71
N LEU A 131 3.27 -13.26 4.94
CA LEU A 131 3.98 -14.53 4.74
C LEU A 131 4.39 -14.72 3.27
N ARG A 132 3.51 -14.35 2.32
CA ARG A 132 3.82 -14.38 0.89
C ARG A 132 5.02 -13.50 0.54
N SER A 133 5.13 -12.34 1.18
CA SER A 133 6.28 -11.45 1.01
C SER A 133 7.57 -12.06 1.53
N PHE A 134 7.52 -12.77 2.67
CA PHE A 134 8.68 -13.43 3.29
C PHE A 134 9.15 -14.65 2.51
N LEU A 135 8.23 -15.41 1.94
CA LEU A 135 8.53 -16.61 1.13
C LEU A 135 8.84 -16.30 -0.34
N SER A 136 8.89 -15.03 -0.72
CA SER A 136 9.19 -14.63 -2.09
C SER A 136 10.62 -15.02 -2.49
N GLU A 137 10.78 -15.60 -3.68
CA GLU A 137 12.09 -15.95 -4.24
C GLU A 137 12.93 -14.73 -4.65
N LYS A 138 12.26 -13.62 -4.97
CA LYS A 138 12.88 -12.33 -5.22
C LYS A 138 12.60 -11.40 -4.03
N ARG A 139 13.50 -10.42 -3.82
CA ARG A 139 13.23 -9.35 -2.86
C ARG A 139 11.92 -8.66 -3.24
N SER A 140 10.92 -8.71 -2.36
CA SER A 140 9.60 -8.12 -2.59
C SER A 140 9.49 -6.72 -1.98
N LEU A 141 8.48 -5.97 -2.40
CA LEU A 141 8.01 -4.76 -1.72
C LEU A 141 6.69 -5.10 -1.03
N LEU A 142 6.69 -5.07 0.31
CA LEU A 142 5.49 -5.24 1.12
C LEU A 142 4.89 -3.86 1.43
N LEU A 143 3.74 -3.57 0.84
CA LEU A 143 2.97 -2.36 1.10
C LEU A 143 1.85 -2.64 2.10
N ILE A 144 1.94 -2.09 3.29
CA ILE A 144 0.89 -2.10 4.33
C ILE A 144 0.17 -0.76 4.25
N ASP A 145 -0.98 -0.75 3.57
CA ASP A 145 -1.66 0.47 3.16
C ASP A 145 -2.76 0.85 4.17
N GLU A 146 -2.80 2.13 4.57
CA GLU A 146 -3.75 2.71 5.55
C GLU A 146 -3.70 2.03 6.93
N ILE A 147 -2.48 1.88 7.51
CA ILE A 147 -2.27 1.24 8.81
C ILE A 147 -3.07 1.92 9.94
N ASP A 148 -3.36 3.21 9.83
CA ASP A 148 -4.19 3.96 10.75
C ASP A 148 -5.66 3.50 10.82
N ARG A 149 -6.08 2.57 9.95
CA ARG A 149 -7.39 1.90 10.01
C ARG A 149 -7.39 0.58 10.76
N SER A 150 -6.22 0.06 11.14
CA SER A 150 -6.12 -1.18 11.91
C SER A 150 -6.20 -0.92 13.42
N GLY A 151 -6.40 -1.98 14.22
CA GLY A 151 -6.35 -1.93 15.68
C GLY A 151 -4.94 -2.12 16.24
N ASP A 152 -4.80 -1.93 17.56
CA ASP A 152 -3.53 -2.06 18.29
C ASP A 152 -3.01 -3.51 18.27
N GLU A 153 -3.91 -4.50 18.24
CA GLU A 153 -3.56 -5.92 18.13
C GLU A 153 -2.80 -6.22 16.84
N PHE A 154 -3.24 -5.61 15.74
CA PHE A 154 -2.56 -5.75 14.46
C PHE A 154 -1.21 -5.05 14.43
N GLU A 155 -1.08 -3.88 15.08
CA GLU A 155 0.23 -3.25 15.23
C GLU A 155 1.20 -4.11 16.06
N ALA A 156 0.72 -4.82 17.09
CA ALA A 156 1.53 -5.75 17.87
C ALA A 156 2.04 -6.91 17.00
N LEU A 157 1.17 -7.49 16.16
CA LEU A 157 1.57 -8.51 15.17
C LEU A 157 2.64 -7.99 14.22
N LEU A 158 2.49 -6.77 13.71
CA LEU A 158 3.50 -6.15 12.83
C LEU A 158 4.82 -5.92 13.54
N LEU A 159 4.80 -5.56 14.83
CA LEU A 159 6.02 -5.42 15.62
C LEU A 159 6.81 -6.72 15.70
N GLU A 160 6.15 -7.86 15.87
CA GLU A 160 6.78 -9.17 15.86
C GLU A 160 7.36 -9.46 14.47
N CYS A 161 6.52 -9.40 13.44
CA CYS A 161 6.91 -9.75 12.07
C CYS A 161 8.04 -8.87 11.49
N LEU A 162 8.02 -7.56 11.77
CA LEU A 162 8.95 -6.60 11.16
C LEU A 162 10.24 -6.42 11.96
N SER A 163 10.35 -7.00 13.18
CA SER A 163 11.58 -6.91 13.97
C SER A 163 12.72 -7.72 13.35
N ASP A 164 12.45 -8.97 13.10
CA ASP A 164 13.44 -9.94 12.64
C ASP A 164 13.07 -10.53 11.26
N PHE A 165 11.97 -10.04 10.65
CA PHE A 165 11.41 -10.56 9.41
C PHE A 165 11.12 -12.06 9.48
N GLN A 166 10.48 -12.46 10.56
CA GLN A 166 10.08 -13.84 10.84
C GLN A 166 8.65 -13.89 11.35
N VAL A 167 8.05 -15.06 11.27
CA VAL A 167 6.74 -15.37 11.84
C VAL A 167 6.79 -16.74 12.51
N SER A 168 6.08 -16.89 13.63
CA SER A 168 5.93 -18.16 14.34
C SER A 168 4.59 -18.77 14.00
N ILE A 169 4.59 -19.90 13.30
CA ILE A 169 3.38 -20.69 13.04
C ILE A 169 3.43 -21.92 13.94
N PRO A 170 2.46 -22.12 14.87
CA PRO A 170 2.56 -23.15 15.91
C PRO A 170 2.92 -24.54 15.39
N GLU A 171 2.34 -24.94 14.25
CA GLU A 171 2.51 -26.28 13.68
C GLU A 171 3.75 -26.42 12.77
N LEU A 172 4.31 -25.28 12.29
CA LEU A 172 5.44 -25.27 11.34
C LEU A 172 6.71 -24.68 11.94
N GLY A 173 6.63 -24.12 13.17
CA GLY A 173 7.73 -23.42 13.81
C GLY A 173 7.97 -22.01 13.23
N VAL A 174 9.18 -21.52 13.38
CA VAL A 174 9.57 -20.18 12.90
C VAL A 174 9.87 -20.21 11.41
N ILE A 175 9.26 -19.31 10.68
CA ILE A 175 9.51 -19.08 9.25
C ILE A 175 10.17 -17.72 9.11
N GLU A 176 11.42 -17.71 8.67
CA GLU A 176 12.19 -16.49 8.39
C GLU A 176 12.00 -16.07 6.93
N ALA A 177 12.11 -14.77 6.66
CA ALA A 177 12.08 -14.26 5.30
C ALA A 177 13.30 -14.75 4.51
N HIS A 178 13.07 -15.33 3.33
CA HIS A 178 14.14 -15.75 2.42
C HIS A 178 15.02 -14.55 2.02
N LEU A 179 14.39 -13.44 1.68
CA LEU A 179 15.01 -12.15 1.41
C LEU A 179 14.16 -11.08 2.13
N LYS A 180 14.81 -10.23 2.93
CA LYS A 180 14.11 -9.16 3.63
C LYS A 180 13.42 -8.23 2.65
N PRO A 181 12.07 -8.09 2.70
CA PRO A 181 11.34 -7.21 1.81
C PRO A 181 11.66 -5.73 2.11
N LEU A 182 11.48 -4.87 1.11
CA LEU A 182 11.30 -3.45 1.37
C LEU A 182 9.89 -3.24 1.90
N VAL A 183 9.74 -2.79 3.14
CA VAL A 183 8.42 -2.59 3.75
C VAL A 183 8.06 -1.11 3.76
N ILE A 184 6.88 -0.79 3.26
CA ILE A 184 6.31 0.55 3.27
C ILE A 184 4.95 0.48 3.96
N LEU A 185 4.81 1.26 5.04
CA LEU A 185 3.54 1.47 5.72
C LEU A 185 3.02 2.85 5.33
N THR A 186 1.74 2.98 5.01
CA THR A 186 1.11 4.28 4.76
C THR A 186 0.07 4.61 5.81
N SER A 187 -0.05 5.89 6.16
CA SER A 187 -1.05 6.41 7.09
C SER A 187 -1.62 7.73 6.57
N ASN A 188 -2.92 7.94 6.78
CA ASN A 188 -3.59 9.23 6.54
C ASN A 188 -3.66 10.08 7.82
N GLY A 189 -3.13 9.58 8.94
CA GLY A 189 -3.12 10.28 10.22
C GLY A 189 -4.49 10.34 10.90
N THR A 190 -5.42 9.44 10.55
CA THR A 190 -6.76 9.37 11.18
C THR A 190 -6.71 8.85 12.61
N ARG A 191 -5.70 8.04 12.94
CA ARG A 191 -5.37 7.52 14.25
C ARG A 191 -3.85 7.61 14.47
N LEU A 192 -3.43 7.81 15.70
CA LEU A 192 -2.01 7.74 16.07
C LEU A 192 -1.52 6.30 16.01
N ILE A 193 -0.42 6.10 15.32
CA ILE A 193 0.32 4.83 15.30
C ILE A 193 1.13 4.71 16.57
N SER A 194 1.21 3.51 17.15
CA SER A 194 1.94 3.27 18.39
C SER A 194 3.42 3.69 18.29
N ASP A 195 3.95 4.23 19.39
CA ASP A 195 5.36 4.64 19.47
C ASP A 195 6.30 3.47 19.20
N ALA A 196 5.89 2.26 19.57
CA ALA A 196 6.67 1.05 19.35
C ALA A 196 6.89 0.79 17.85
N LEU A 197 5.83 0.88 17.04
CA LEU A 197 5.91 0.70 15.59
C LEU A 197 6.64 1.88 14.92
N ARG A 198 6.37 3.11 15.35
CA ARG A 198 7.06 4.32 14.83
C ARG A 198 8.59 4.24 15.02
N ARG A 199 9.08 3.78 16.18
CA ARG A 199 10.53 3.64 16.47
C ARG A 199 11.22 2.60 15.60
N ARG A 200 10.50 1.62 15.06
CA ARG A 200 11.06 0.60 14.15
C ARG A 200 11.15 1.07 12.71
N CYS A 201 10.39 2.09 12.35
CA CYS A 201 10.32 2.62 10.99
C CYS A 201 11.19 3.87 10.82
N LEU A 202 11.65 4.09 9.61
CA LEU A 202 12.03 5.43 9.17
C LEU A 202 10.75 6.22 8.92
N TYR A 203 10.67 7.43 9.45
CA TYR A 203 9.49 8.28 9.30
C TYR A 203 9.65 9.21 8.11
N LEU A 204 8.65 9.25 7.25
CA LEU A 204 8.56 10.14 6.10
C LEU A 204 7.18 10.81 6.08
N TYR A 205 7.16 12.14 6.14
CA TYR A 205 5.93 12.89 5.92
C TYR A 205 5.87 13.39 4.47
N ILE A 206 4.78 13.06 3.75
CA ILE A 206 4.51 13.56 2.41
C ILE A 206 3.29 14.48 2.48
N GLY A 207 3.54 15.78 2.40
CA GLY A 207 2.50 16.80 2.33
C GLY A 207 2.07 17.12 0.89
N TYR A 208 1.26 18.16 0.75
CA TYR A 208 0.99 18.72 -0.57
C TYR A 208 2.30 19.24 -1.20
N PRO A 209 2.54 18.96 -2.48
CA PRO A 209 3.77 19.40 -3.14
C PRO A 209 3.80 20.92 -3.30
N GLU A 210 5.01 21.47 -3.38
CA GLU A 210 5.21 22.86 -3.81
C GLU A 210 4.73 23.05 -5.25
N PHE A 211 4.46 24.32 -5.62
CA PHE A 211 3.85 24.68 -6.90
C PHE A 211 4.57 24.05 -8.11
N ASP A 212 5.87 24.30 -8.23
CA ASP A 212 6.66 23.80 -9.36
C ASP A 212 6.66 22.27 -9.46
N ARG A 213 6.68 21.62 -8.30
CA ARG A 213 6.61 20.15 -8.23
C ARG A 213 5.24 19.63 -8.64
N GLU A 214 4.15 20.28 -8.23
CA GLU A 214 2.80 19.89 -8.64
C GLU A 214 2.59 20.06 -10.14
N VAL A 215 3.08 21.16 -10.73
CA VAL A 215 3.11 21.36 -12.18
C VAL A 215 3.92 20.26 -12.88
N ALA A 216 5.10 19.92 -12.35
CA ALA A 216 5.93 18.85 -12.89
C ALA A 216 5.23 17.47 -12.83
N ILE A 217 4.49 17.17 -11.75
CA ILE A 217 3.68 15.95 -11.62
C ILE A 217 2.61 15.88 -12.70
N VAL A 218 1.87 16.97 -12.91
CA VAL A 218 0.83 17.06 -13.94
C VAL A 218 1.42 16.84 -15.33
N ARG A 219 2.51 17.56 -15.65
CA ARG A 219 3.17 17.46 -16.96
C ARG A 219 3.80 16.11 -17.23
N ALA A 220 4.37 15.47 -16.21
CA ALA A 220 4.91 14.11 -16.34
C ALA A 220 3.82 13.07 -16.65
N ARG A 221 2.59 13.31 -16.16
CA ARG A 221 1.46 12.39 -16.35
C ARG A 221 0.71 12.67 -17.66
N PHE A 222 0.65 13.93 -18.09
CA PHE A 222 -0.06 14.40 -19.27
C PHE A 222 0.84 15.32 -20.11
N PRO A 223 1.81 14.76 -20.85
CA PRO A 223 2.74 15.53 -21.68
C PRO A 223 2.04 16.33 -22.80
N GLU A 224 0.81 15.92 -23.19
CA GLU A 224 -0.01 16.58 -24.19
C GLU A 224 -0.64 17.88 -23.71
N LEU A 225 -0.77 18.12 -22.41
CA LEU A 225 -1.25 19.39 -21.87
C LEU A 225 -0.18 20.46 -22.04
N CYS A 226 -0.59 21.61 -22.60
CA CYS A 226 0.32 22.74 -22.71
C CYS A 226 0.71 23.26 -21.31
N GLU A 227 1.93 23.73 -21.20
CA GLU A 227 2.51 24.20 -19.93
C GLU A 227 1.68 25.30 -19.28
N SER A 228 1.18 26.25 -20.08
CA SER A 228 0.34 27.34 -19.60
C SER A 228 -0.95 26.86 -18.94
N LEU A 229 -1.60 25.81 -19.47
CA LEU A 229 -2.79 25.24 -18.86
C LEU A 229 -2.46 24.49 -17.58
N ALA A 230 -1.37 23.73 -17.55
CA ALA A 230 -0.92 23.03 -16.34
C ALA A 230 -0.64 24.03 -15.19
N ILE A 231 0.00 25.15 -15.49
CA ILE A 231 0.25 26.23 -14.54
C ILE A 231 -1.07 26.83 -14.03
N GLN A 232 -1.98 27.24 -14.93
CA GLN A 232 -3.28 27.82 -14.55
C GLN A 232 -4.11 26.87 -13.68
N MET A 233 -4.09 25.59 -14.03
CA MET A 233 -4.83 24.55 -13.31
C MET A 233 -4.27 24.36 -11.88
N VAL A 234 -2.95 24.24 -11.73
CA VAL A 234 -2.33 24.07 -10.41
C VAL A 234 -2.51 25.33 -9.54
N GLU A 235 -2.36 26.53 -10.11
CA GLU A 235 -2.68 27.78 -9.40
C GLU A 235 -4.12 27.80 -8.89
N PHE A 236 -5.06 27.43 -9.75
CA PHE A 236 -6.47 27.39 -9.38
C PHE A 236 -6.75 26.37 -8.29
N VAL A 237 -6.20 25.14 -8.38
CA VAL A 237 -6.37 24.10 -7.36
C VAL A 237 -5.77 24.55 -6.02
N ARG A 238 -4.62 25.22 -6.01
CA ARG A 238 -4.02 25.75 -4.78
C ARG A 238 -4.91 26.80 -4.12
N LYS A 239 -5.45 27.75 -4.89
CA LYS A 239 -6.44 28.72 -4.38
C LYS A 239 -7.69 28.02 -3.85
N ALA A 240 -8.15 26.96 -4.51
CA ALA A 240 -9.29 26.18 -4.03
C ALA A 240 -8.98 25.46 -2.70
N ARG A 241 -7.73 25.03 -2.48
CA ARG A 241 -7.31 24.44 -1.17
C ARG A 241 -7.34 25.45 -0.03
N ASP A 242 -7.12 26.73 -0.33
CA ASP A 242 -7.15 27.81 0.67
C ASP A 242 -8.58 28.20 1.07
N LEU A 243 -9.59 27.71 0.33
CA LEU A 243 -10.99 27.86 0.72
C LEU A 243 -11.33 26.91 1.88
N ASN A 244 -12.33 27.29 2.69
CA ASN A 244 -12.82 26.44 3.77
C ASN A 244 -13.73 25.32 3.24
N LEU A 245 -13.16 24.43 2.40
CA LEU A 245 -13.86 23.29 1.82
C LEU A 245 -13.98 22.15 2.84
N ARG A 246 -15.06 21.38 2.74
CA ARG A 246 -15.20 20.13 3.50
C ARG A 246 -14.10 19.13 3.16
N LYS A 247 -13.74 19.08 1.88
CA LYS A 247 -12.66 18.24 1.38
C LYS A 247 -11.83 19.05 0.36
N PRO A 248 -10.69 19.62 0.77
CA PRO A 248 -9.76 20.26 -0.16
C PRO A 248 -9.28 19.26 -1.23
N PRO A 249 -9.14 19.70 -2.50
CA PRO A 249 -8.67 18.83 -3.58
C PRO A 249 -7.23 18.38 -3.33
N SER A 250 -7.00 17.06 -3.38
CA SER A 250 -5.66 16.48 -3.27
C SER A 250 -4.93 16.47 -4.61
N VAL A 251 -3.68 16.02 -4.62
CA VAL A 251 -2.90 15.82 -5.86
C VAL A 251 -3.57 14.81 -6.79
N SER A 252 -4.23 13.79 -6.24
CA SER A 252 -4.99 12.83 -7.05
C SER A 252 -6.14 13.50 -7.79
N GLU A 253 -6.91 14.37 -7.13
CA GLU A 253 -7.96 15.14 -7.78
C GLU A 253 -7.40 16.14 -8.81
N THR A 254 -6.22 16.72 -8.55
CA THR A 254 -5.52 17.55 -9.57
C THR A 254 -5.19 16.74 -10.81
N ILE A 255 -4.67 15.51 -10.66
CA ILE A 255 -4.35 14.58 -11.75
C ILE A 255 -5.62 14.17 -12.50
N ASP A 256 -6.69 13.83 -11.78
CA ASP A 256 -7.97 13.46 -12.39
C ASP A 256 -8.54 14.63 -13.23
N TRP A 257 -8.43 15.84 -12.71
CA TRP A 257 -8.88 17.02 -13.43
C TRP A 257 -8.02 17.32 -14.68
N ALA A 258 -6.70 17.16 -14.57
CA ALA A 258 -5.81 17.25 -15.72
C ALA A 258 -6.21 16.27 -16.82
N HIS A 259 -6.57 15.04 -16.45
CA HIS A 259 -7.05 14.03 -17.38
C HIS A 259 -8.36 14.47 -18.06
N VAL A 260 -9.32 14.99 -17.29
CA VAL A 260 -10.58 15.54 -17.86
C VAL A 260 -10.31 16.66 -18.85
N LEU A 261 -9.43 17.61 -18.50
CA LEU A 261 -9.09 18.72 -19.39
C LEU A 261 -8.35 18.25 -20.66
N SER A 262 -7.51 17.21 -20.54
CA SER A 262 -6.86 16.57 -21.69
C SER A 262 -7.90 15.92 -22.64
N ILE A 263 -8.85 15.15 -22.12
CA ILE A 263 -9.93 14.51 -22.91
C ILE A 263 -10.77 15.57 -23.64
N LEU A 264 -11.04 16.72 -23.00
CA LEU A 264 -11.80 17.82 -23.56
C LEU A 264 -10.99 18.70 -24.51
N HIS A 265 -9.72 18.37 -24.76
CA HIS A 265 -8.78 19.16 -25.56
C HIS A 265 -8.78 20.65 -25.17
N THR A 266 -8.88 20.91 -23.87
CA THR A 266 -8.91 22.28 -23.33
C THR A 266 -7.54 22.92 -23.50
N THR A 267 -7.49 24.16 -23.96
CA THR A 267 -6.24 24.91 -24.13
C THR A 267 -6.08 26.05 -23.11
N ARG A 268 -7.16 26.48 -22.49
CA ARG A 268 -7.19 27.55 -21.50
C ARG A 268 -8.28 27.28 -20.45
N LEU A 269 -7.98 27.62 -19.21
CA LEU A 269 -8.95 27.54 -18.12
C LEU A 269 -9.88 28.77 -18.17
N THR A 270 -11.19 28.55 -18.22
CA THR A 270 -12.23 29.59 -18.14
C THR A 270 -13.27 29.21 -17.09
N PRO A 271 -14.08 30.19 -16.59
CA PRO A 271 -15.14 29.89 -15.64
C PRO A 271 -16.11 28.79 -16.11
N GLU A 272 -16.44 28.78 -17.39
CA GLU A 272 -17.35 27.80 -18.01
C GLU A 272 -16.72 26.39 -17.99
N VAL A 273 -15.43 26.28 -18.33
CA VAL A 273 -14.69 25.03 -18.27
C VAL A 273 -14.65 24.51 -16.83
N VAL A 274 -14.35 25.36 -15.87
CA VAL A 274 -14.37 24.96 -14.45
C VAL A 274 -15.77 24.53 -14.03
N ALA A 275 -16.82 25.30 -14.31
CA ALA A 275 -18.19 24.97 -13.93
C ALA A 275 -18.66 23.60 -14.45
N THR A 276 -18.24 23.22 -15.65
CA THR A 276 -18.59 21.91 -16.24
C THR A 276 -17.72 20.76 -15.76
N THR A 277 -16.51 21.03 -15.25
CA THR A 277 -15.54 20.00 -14.85
C THR A 277 -15.25 19.96 -13.36
N VAL A 278 -15.81 20.88 -12.57
CA VAL A 278 -15.55 21.06 -11.13
C VAL A 278 -15.79 19.77 -10.31
N GLY A 279 -16.64 18.85 -10.77
CA GLY A 279 -16.84 17.53 -10.13
C GLY A 279 -15.60 16.65 -10.12
N ALA A 280 -14.56 16.97 -10.90
CA ALA A 280 -13.28 16.27 -10.80
C ALA A 280 -12.54 16.63 -9.51
N ILE A 281 -12.59 17.90 -9.07
CA ILE A 281 -11.81 18.42 -7.93
C ILE A 281 -12.63 18.65 -6.66
N ALA A 282 -13.95 18.80 -6.74
CA ALA A 282 -14.84 18.96 -5.59
C ALA A 282 -15.86 17.81 -5.52
N LYS A 283 -16.03 17.23 -4.33
CA LYS A 283 -16.85 16.02 -4.14
C LYS A 283 -18.08 16.25 -3.26
N HIS A 284 -18.29 17.48 -2.80
CA HIS A 284 -19.47 17.88 -2.00
C HIS A 284 -20.18 19.06 -2.65
N GLN A 285 -21.50 19.06 -2.59
CA GLN A 285 -22.32 20.10 -3.25
C GLN A 285 -21.94 21.53 -2.80
N VAL A 286 -21.65 21.71 -1.51
CA VAL A 286 -21.22 23.02 -0.98
C VAL A 286 -19.86 23.44 -1.57
N ASP A 287 -18.93 22.48 -1.67
CA ASP A 287 -17.59 22.73 -2.23
C ASP A 287 -17.66 23.04 -3.72
N LEU A 288 -18.55 22.36 -4.48
CA LEU A 288 -18.79 22.65 -5.90
C LEU A 288 -19.16 24.11 -6.13
N GLN A 289 -20.09 24.66 -5.31
CA GLN A 289 -20.49 26.06 -5.43
C GLN A 289 -19.34 27.00 -5.13
N GLN A 290 -18.62 26.79 -4.02
CA GLN A 290 -17.50 27.65 -3.63
C GLN A 290 -16.38 27.66 -4.68
N VAL A 291 -16.05 26.51 -5.26
CA VAL A 291 -15.03 26.40 -6.31
C VAL A 291 -15.50 27.04 -7.63
N THR A 292 -16.78 26.95 -7.95
CA THR A 292 -17.36 27.62 -9.14
C THR A 292 -17.33 29.14 -8.95
N ASP A 293 -17.68 29.64 -7.76
CA ASP A 293 -17.63 31.07 -7.44
C ASP A 293 -16.20 31.61 -7.50
N LEU A 294 -15.22 30.84 -7.00
CA LEU A 294 -13.80 31.17 -7.16
C LEU A 294 -13.40 31.30 -8.64
N ALA A 295 -13.87 30.41 -9.50
CA ALA A 295 -13.56 30.46 -10.92
C ALA A 295 -14.07 31.75 -11.60
N VAL A 296 -15.27 32.20 -11.22
CA VAL A 296 -15.83 33.47 -11.73
C VAL A 296 -15.03 34.66 -11.26
N GLN A 297 -14.40 34.61 -10.09
CA GLN A 297 -13.57 35.70 -9.54
C GLN A 297 -12.18 35.74 -10.17
N GLU A 298 -11.53 34.59 -10.37
CA GLU A 298 -10.10 34.48 -10.70
C GLU A 298 -9.81 34.31 -12.19
N LEU A 299 -10.75 33.87 -12.99
CA LEU A 299 -10.53 33.47 -14.39
C LEU A 299 -11.24 34.41 -15.40
N ARG A 300 -11.65 35.60 -14.96
CA ARG A 300 -12.28 36.59 -15.83
C ARG A 300 -11.30 37.24 -16.79
#